data_bc24c8538affbc6055700df1c882e77f
#
_entry.id   bc24c8538affbc6055700df1c882e77f
#
_cell.length_a   1.000
_cell.length_b   1.000
_cell.length_c   1.000
_cell.angle_alpha   90.00
_cell.angle_beta   90.00
_cell.angle_gamma   90.00
#
_symmetry.space_group_name_H-M   'P 1'
#
loop_
_entity.id
_entity.type
_entity.pdbx_description
1 polymer ?
#
loop_
_entity_poly.entity_id
_entity_poly.type
_entity_poly.pdbx_seq_one_letter_code
_entity_poly.pdbx_strand_id
1 'polypeptide(L)'
;EYHSGSSIVLTNLRNRLSAAQEGVGTLYSPAQKQEVLQSLLERRKDLQPLQSGIAALQEETMHRFRSATDVRDLLRDGRLFLTMPLESSLQRMSEQSNALSSLVAQRIRKSWKSLLSWQRKAIREESLSVGEKLLRFIKSKAPDPTAEHYTSLFLTGGFIGDALLVTRKDEQQRLQKSLKEWREGYRGTVLLTGGRHSGKSMFVESFSRQFFPSATIRLQPGQVIQLAGRTLTPGYDLEPALEFIGKYALQSKALVWIDDLENWSDAGPTFSRNVRALVRFMDLYSTRLFFLVSLNRVLLPHLDRTHGLASSCQTIIHLDQLDEISLQKAILIRHGATHKVLVNEQGLPVETDQFVREIRQIHRECRGNIGASLFMWASRIRMHGEHEVRLVEPAHYHLPLILDARNFPLFRVLLLYRQINEYRLRRLFGPSFDSEFAPLVRRWLSLRILQRSAEGWLEIHPAVAHELIHQLEWYAAEPIYSETTLTAYGIH
;
A
#
# COMPACT_ATOMS: atom_id res chain seq x y z
N GLU A 1 22.63 1.31 16.49
CA GLU A 1 21.18 1.19 16.30
C GLU A 1 20.43 0.71 17.55
N TYR A 2 21.00 -0.16 18.38
CA TYR A 2 20.35 -0.63 19.64
C TYR A 2 20.24 0.46 20.72
N HIS A 3 21.12 1.46 20.73
CA HIS A 3 21.05 2.57 21.66
C HIS A 3 19.89 3.54 21.39
N SER A 4 19.45 3.68 20.16
CA SER A 4 18.33 4.56 19.80
C SER A 4 16.97 3.96 20.17
N GLY A 5 16.80 2.64 20.02
CA GLY A 5 15.55 1.96 20.32
C GLY A 5 15.20 1.95 21.81
N SER A 6 16.17 1.68 22.69
CA SER A 6 15.94 1.69 24.13
C SER A 6 15.72 3.10 24.68
N SER A 7 16.36 4.12 24.11
CA SER A 7 16.13 5.52 24.45
C SER A 7 14.73 5.99 24.08
N ILE A 8 14.20 5.57 22.92
CA ILE A 8 12.84 5.89 22.46
C ILE A 8 11.78 5.23 23.37
N VAL A 9 12.00 3.99 23.78
CA VAL A 9 11.07 3.28 24.68
C VAL A 9 11.05 3.93 26.06
N LEU A 10 12.21 4.32 26.61
CA LEU A 10 12.30 5.02 27.90
C LEU A 10 11.68 6.41 27.83
N THR A 11 11.85 7.13 26.73
CA THR A 11 11.23 8.45 26.50
C THR A 11 9.71 8.33 26.39
N ASN A 12 9.20 7.32 25.68
CA ASN A 12 7.76 7.06 25.58
C ASN A 12 7.13 6.63 26.91
N LEU A 13 7.83 5.84 27.72
CA LEU A 13 7.39 5.48 29.07
C LEU A 13 7.39 6.71 30.00
N ARG A 14 8.38 7.56 29.89
CA ARG A 14 8.45 8.82 30.67
C ARG A 14 7.31 9.76 30.29
N ASN A 15 7.03 9.93 28.99
CA ASN A 15 5.93 10.77 28.52
C ASN A 15 4.57 10.22 28.94
N ARG A 16 4.38 8.89 28.94
CA ARG A 16 3.15 8.25 29.43
C ARG A 16 2.98 8.39 30.93
N LEU A 17 4.07 8.34 31.70
CA LEU A 17 4.04 8.59 33.14
C LEU A 17 3.72 10.04 33.46
N SER A 18 4.27 11.01 32.71
CA SER A 18 3.95 12.42 32.85
C SER A 18 2.49 12.73 32.51
N ALA A 19 1.96 12.17 31.42
CA ALA A 19 0.54 12.31 31.06
C ALA A 19 -0.40 11.65 32.08
N ALA A 20 0.00 10.54 32.66
CA ALA A 20 -0.76 9.91 33.76
C ALA A 20 -0.72 10.76 35.05
N GLN A 21 0.40 11.42 35.34
CA GLN A 21 0.53 12.38 36.46
C GLN A 21 -0.37 13.61 36.25
N GLU A 22 -0.44 14.15 35.05
CA GLU A 22 -1.35 15.28 34.71
C GLU A 22 -2.82 14.85 34.78
N GLY A 23 -3.16 13.62 34.31
CA GLY A 23 -4.52 13.09 34.39
C GLY A 23 -5.00 12.86 35.84
N VAL A 24 -4.14 12.40 36.71
CA VAL A 24 -4.42 12.27 38.17
C VAL A 24 -4.62 13.67 38.81
N GLY A 25 -3.96 14.69 38.25
CA GLY A 25 -4.07 16.07 38.74
C GLY A 25 -5.48 16.67 38.66
N THR A 26 -6.33 16.19 37.73
CA THR A 26 -7.66 16.76 37.45
C THR A 26 -8.84 16.02 38.08
N LEU A 27 -8.65 14.79 38.56
CA LEU A 27 -9.73 13.88 38.98
C LEU A 27 -9.90 13.72 40.51
N TYR A 28 -8.98 14.20 41.35
CA TYR A 28 -9.00 13.96 42.79
C TYR A 28 -8.96 15.25 43.62
N SER A 29 -9.65 15.23 44.78
CA SER A 29 -9.57 16.31 45.77
C SER A 29 -8.15 16.43 46.38
N PRO A 30 -7.75 17.61 46.94
CA PRO A 30 -6.40 17.80 47.46
C PRO A 30 -5.98 16.78 48.52
N ALA A 31 -6.90 16.29 49.36
CA ALA A 31 -6.64 15.28 50.38
C ALA A 31 -6.41 13.88 49.75
N GLN A 32 -7.20 13.51 48.77
CA GLN A 32 -7.03 12.24 48.03
C GLN A 32 -5.75 12.24 47.18
N LYS A 33 -5.33 13.40 46.67
CA LYS A 33 -4.05 13.54 45.95
C LYS A 33 -2.85 13.25 46.84
N GLN A 34 -2.89 13.69 48.12
CA GLN A 34 -1.82 13.43 49.08
C GLN A 34 -1.70 11.94 49.45
N GLU A 35 -2.83 11.26 49.61
CA GLU A 35 -2.88 9.83 49.93
C GLU A 35 -2.38 8.96 48.78
N VAL A 36 -2.78 9.29 47.55
CA VAL A 36 -2.31 8.64 46.30
C VAL A 36 -0.82 8.90 46.10
N LEU A 37 -0.34 10.13 46.37
CA LEU A 37 1.11 10.47 46.27
C LEU A 37 1.93 9.72 47.31
N GLN A 38 1.46 9.57 48.54
CA GLN A 38 2.15 8.78 49.54
C GLN A 38 2.21 7.30 49.18
N SER A 39 1.11 6.72 48.71
CA SER A 39 1.08 5.33 48.26
C SER A 39 1.97 5.07 47.04
N LEU A 40 2.10 6.05 46.13
CA LEU A 40 3.01 5.98 44.97
C LEU A 40 4.46 6.13 45.38
N LEU A 41 4.75 6.96 46.39
CA LEU A 41 6.09 7.12 46.94
C LEU A 41 6.58 5.90 47.70
N GLU A 42 5.71 5.23 48.46
CA GLU A 42 6.00 3.94 49.07
C GLU A 42 6.30 2.86 48.03
N ARG A 43 5.45 2.73 47.00
CA ARG A 43 5.70 1.81 45.89
C ARG A 43 6.94 2.13 45.07
N ARG A 44 7.37 3.39 45.03
CA ARG A 44 8.64 3.81 44.41
C ARG A 44 9.85 3.26 45.16
N LYS A 45 9.77 3.14 46.51
CA LYS A 45 10.84 2.53 47.32
C LYS A 45 10.97 1.03 47.05
N ASP A 46 9.85 0.35 46.78
CA ASP A 46 9.83 -1.08 46.43
C ASP A 46 10.39 -1.33 45.02
N LEU A 47 10.35 -0.34 44.12
CA LEU A 47 10.88 -0.44 42.77
C LEU A 47 12.37 -0.11 42.66
N GLN A 48 12.99 0.48 43.69
CA GLN A 48 14.43 0.79 43.70
C GLN A 48 15.34 -0.43 43.49
N PRO A 49 15.10 -1.60 44.16
CA PRO A 49 15.91 -2.78 43.93
C PRO A 49 15.72 -3.37 42.52
N LEU A 50 14.56 -3.15 41.88
CA LEU A 50 14.33 -3.53 40.48
C LEU A 50 15.09 -2.62 39.50
N GLN A 51 15.16 -1.32 39.79
CA GLN A 51 15.94 -0.39 38.96
C GLN A 51 17.45 -0.66 39.05
N SER A 52 17.96 -0.95 40.27
CA SER A 52 19.37 -1.32 40.44
C SER A 52 19.69 -2.68 39.80
N GLY A 53 18.78 -3.64 39.85
CA GLY A 53 18.92 -4.93 39.16
C GLY A 53 18.93 -4.79 37.63
N ILE A 54 18.08 -3.94 37.07
CA ILE A 54 18.05 -3.65 35.61
C ILE A 54 19.33 -2.92 35.19
N ALA A 55 19.83 -1.97 35.99
CA ALA A 55 21.08 -1.25 35.70
C ALA A 55 22.29 -2.19 35.74
N ALA A 56 22.37 -3.09 36.74
CA ALA A 56 23.43 -4.10 36.83
C ALA A 56 23.38 -5.10 35.66
N LEU A 57 22.19 -5.52 35.23
CA LEU A 57 22.01 -6.37 34.05
C LEU A 57 22.41 -5.65 32.73
N GLN A 58 22.12 -4.35 32.63
CA GLN A 58 22.54 -3.55 31.47
C GLN A 58 24.09 -3.42 31.43
N GLU A 59 24.73 -3.22 32.56
CA GLU A 59 26.16 -3.12 32.63
C GLU A 59 26.87 -4.45 32.36
N GLU A 60 26.34 -5.55 32.88
CA GLU A 60 26.84 -6.90 32.62
C GLU A 60 26.64 -7.31 31.14
N THR A 61 25.49 -7.01 30.54
CA THR A 61 25.25 -7.25 29.12
C THR A 61 26.15 -6.42 28.23
N MET A 62 26.37 -5.14 28.57
CA MET A 62 27.31 -4.28 27.85
C MET A 62 28.75 -4.73 27.97
N HIS A 63 29.16 -5.24 29.14
CA HIS A 63 30.49 -5.81 29.34
C HIS A 63 30.71 -7.07 28.52
N ARG A 64 29.70 -7.96 28.45
CA ARG A 64 29.71 -9.17 27.62
C ARG A 64 29.71 -8.86 26.12
N PHE A 65 28.97 -7.82 25.69
CA PHE A 65 29.02 -7.34 24.29
C PHE A 65 30.40 -6.78 23.90
N ARG A 66 31.09 -6.10 24.82
CA ARG A 66 32.44 -5.57 24.57
C ARG A 66 33.54 -6.64 24.56
N SER A 67 33.31 -7.76 25.22
CA SER A 67 34.28 -8.86 25.33
C SER A 67 34.08 -9.96 24.25
N ALA A 68 32.99 -9.93 23.54
CA ALA A 68 32.69 -10.91 22.50
C ALA A 68 33.23 -10.46 21.13
N THR A 69 34.15 -11.20 20.59
CA THR A 69 34.75 -10.98 19.27
C THR A 69 33.91 -11.48 18.10
N ASP A 70 32.83 -12.23 18.36
CA ASP A 70 31.93 -12.72 17.32
C ASP A 70 30.47 -12.74 17.80
N VAL A 71 29.62 -11.92 17.13
CA VAL A 71 28.19 -11.82 17.38
C VAL A 71 27.45 -13.15 17.11
N ARG A 72 28.01 -14.02 16.25
CA ARG A 72 27.45 -15.35 15.95
C ARG A 72 27.54 -16.31 17.11
N ASP A 73 28.62 -16.26 17.87
CA ASP A 73 28.81 -17.14 19.03
C ASP A 73 27.93 -16.70 20.21
N LEU A 74 27.67 -15.40 20.34
CA LEU A 74 26.73 -14.84 21.30
C LEU A 74 25.27 -15.28 21.04
N LEU A 75 24.90 -15.42 19.78
CA LEU A 75 23.53 -15.84 19.38
C LEU A 75 23.35 -17.36 19.44
N ARG A 76 24.43 -18.15 19.41
CA ARG A 76 24.41 -19.61 19.48
C ARG A 76 24.28 -20.13 20.91
N ASP A 77 24.77 -19.40 21.86
CA ASP A 77 24.70 -19.76 23.28
C ASP A 77 23.35 -19.29 23.89
N GLY A 78 22.33 -20.11 23.71
CA GLY A 78 20.95 -19.83 24.20
C GLY A 78 20.82 -19.64 25.72
N ARG A 79 21.93 -19.54 26.45
CA ARG A 79 22.03 -19.29 27.90
C ARG A 79 22.22 -17.80 28.26
N LEU A 80 22.27 -16.92 27.28
CA LEU A 80 22.66 -15.49 27.47
C LEU A 80 21.59 -14.62 28.13
N PHE A 81 20.39 -15.07 28.23
CA PHE A 81 19.31 -14.30 28.87
C PHE A 81 18.77 -15.11 30.05
N LEU A 82 19.15 -14.69 31.25
CA LEU A 82 18.60 -15.10 32.54
C LEU A 82 19.24 -16.29 33.24
N THR A 83 20.36 -16.03 33.79
CA THR A 83 20.88 -16.83 34.91
C THR A 83 20.50 -16.21 36.26
N MET A 84 19.80 -17.03 37.04
CA MET A 84 19.71 -17.12 38.50
C MET A 84 19.40 -15.92 39.44
N PRO A 85 19.74 -14.65 39.28
CA PRO A 85 19.41 -13.64 40.30
C PRO A 85 17.92 -13.34 40.40
N LEU A 86 17.16 -13.52 39.32
CA LEU A 86 15.72 -13.25 39.28
C LEU A 86 14.87 -14.39 39.92
N GLU A 87 15.30 -15.64 39.77
CA GLU A 87 14.62 -16.76 40.43
C GLU A 87 14.76 -16.71 41.94
N SER A 88 15.94 -16.36 42.44
CA SER A 88 16.19 -16.23 43.89
C SER A 88 15.46 -15.01 44.50
N SER A 89 15.29 -13.93 43.72
CA SER A 89 14.52 -12.76 44.17
C SER A 89 13.02 -13.02 44.16
N LEU A 90 12.52 -13.76 43.16
CA LEU A 90 11.12 -14.15 43.05
C LEU A 90 10.74 -15.21 44.12
N GLN A 91 11.63 -16.12 44.47
CA GLN A 91 11.40 -17.05 45.55
C GLN A 91 11.30 -16.37 46.91
N ARG A 92 12.15 -15.37 47.22
CA ARG A 92 12.05 -14.59 48.46
C ARG A 92 10.78 -13.74 48.55
N MET A 93 10.25 -13.23 47.39
CA MET A 93 8.96 -12.52 47.37
C MET A 93 7.77 -13.44 47.48
N SER A 94 7.88 -14.72 47.12
CA SER A 94 6.77 -15.67 47.16
C SER A 94 6.45 -16.15 48.58
N GLU A 95 7.39 -16.03 49.50
CA GLU A 95 7.18 -16.46 50.90
C GLU A 95 6.38 -15.44 51.74
N GLN A 96 6.23 -14.20 51.28
CA GLN A 96 5.58 -13.14 52.06
C GLN A 96 4.16 -12.73 51.66
N SER A 97 3.58 -13.23 50.55
CA SER A 97 2.18 -12.91 50.21
C SER A 97 1.49 -13.94 49.30
N ASN A 98 0.76 -14.85 49.89
CA ASN A 98 0.19 -16.04 49.22
C ASN A 98 -1.02 -15.83 48.29
N ALA A 99 -1.55 -14.62 48.09
CA ALA A 99 -2.71 -14.38 47.21
C ALA A 99 -2.45 -13.48 46.01
N LEU A 100 -1.60 -12.46 46.15
CA LEU A 100 -1.25 -11.55 45.04
C LEU A 100 -0.11 -12.10 44.17
N SER A 101 0.75 -12.95 44.71
CA SER A 101 1.88 -13.54 44.02
C SER A 101 1.48 -14.51 42.90
N SER A 102 0.37 -15.25 43.05
CA SER A 102 -0.09 -16.21 42.02
C SER A 102 -0.58 -15.52 40.75
N LEU A 103 -1.30 -14.40 40.87
CA LEU A 103 -1.79 -13.62 39.72
C LEU A 103 -0.68 -12.86 38.98
N VAL A 104 0.27 -12.31 39.72
CA VAL A 104 1.44 -11.64 39.19
C VAL A 104 2.38 -12.66 38.52
N ALA A 105 2.64 -13.80 39.17
CA ALA A 105 3.44 -14.88 38.60
C ALA A 105 2.80 -15.49 37.34
N GLN A 106 1.46 -15.62 37.29
CA GLN A 106 0.77 -16.07 36.08
C GLN A 106 0.86 -15.06 34.92
N ARG A 107 0.73 -13.76 35.21
CA ARG A 107 0.92 -12.71 34.21
C ARG A 107 2.37 -12.64 33.72
N ILE A 108 3.31 -12.73 34.63
CA ILE A 108 4.74 -12.77 34.29
C ILE A 108 5.05 -14.02 33.47
N ARG A 109 4.57 -15.22 33.84
CA ARG A 109 4.75 -16.45 33.02
C ARG A 109 4.12 -16.35 31.63
N LYS A 110 2.94 -15.73 31.50
CA LYS A 110 2.32 -15.49 30.19
C LYS A 110 3.15 -14.52 29.35
N SER A 111 3.61 -13.42 29.95
CA SER A 111 4.47 -12.44 29.27
C SER A 111 5.82 -13.05 28.88
N TRP A 112 6.39 -13.93 29.70
CA TRP A 112 7.63 -14.66 29.41
C TRP A 112 7.47 -15.68 28.31
N LYS A 113 6.40 -16.45 28.29
CA LYS A 113 6.10 -17.38 27.19
C LYS A 113 5.90 -16.62 25.88
N SER A 114 5.25 -15.46 25.94
CA SER A 114 5.10 -14.55 24.79
C SER A 114 6.45 -13.99 24.33
N LEU A 115 7.30 -13.53 25.23
CA LEU A 115 8.63 -13.00 24.89
C LEU A 115 9.56 -14.07 24.30
N LEU A 116 9.58 -15.27 24.90
CA LEU A 116 10.36 -16.40 24.38
C LEU A 116 9.83 -16.89 23.03
N SER A 117 8.51 -16.89 22.83
CA SER A 117 7.92 -17.24 21.54
C SER A 117 8.23 -16.18 20.48
N TRP A 118 8.24 -14.91 20.86
CA TRP A 118 8.62 -13.80 19.99
C TRP A 118 10.12 -13.87 19.63
N GLN A 119 10.99 -14.13 20.60
CA GLN A 119 12.43 -14.33 20.36
C GLN A 119 12.71 -15.53 19.44
N ARG A 120 12.03 -16.67 19.67
CA ARG A 120 12.15 -17.84 18.77
C ARG A 120 11.66 -17.56 17.36
N LYS A 121 10.58 -16.75 17.22
CA LYS A 121 10.09 -16.30 15.92
C LYS A 121 11.10 -15.36 15.25
N ALA A 122 11.65 -14.37 15.98
CA ALA A 122 12.63 -13.42 15.46
C ALA A 122 13.91 -14.13 14.96
N ILE A 123 14.48 -15.05 15.76
CA ILE A 123 15.67 -15.82 15.37
C ILE A 123 15.37 -16.73 14.16
N ARG A 124 14.17 -17.32 14.10
CA ARG A 124 13.74 -18.13 12.96
C ARG A 124 13.50 -17.30 11.70
N GLU A 125 13.05 -16.07 11.84
CA GLU A 125 12.91 -15.14 10.72
C GLU A 125 14.23 -14.60 10.21
N GLU A 126 15.20 -14.37 11.07
CA GLU A 126 16.54 -13.94 10.68
C GLU A 126 17.32 -15.01 9.91
N SER A 127 17.11 -16.28 10.24
CA SER A 127 17.77 -17.43 9.57
C SER A 127 17.19 -17.75 8.19
N LEU A 128 16.04 -17.15 7.81
CA LEU A 128 15.41 -17.42 6.52
C LEU A 128 16.09 -16.66 5.38
N SER A 129 16.23 -17.32 4.24
CA SER A 129 16.64 -16.65 3.01
C SER A 129 15.63 -15.55 2.60
N VAL A 130 16.10 -14.55 1.85
CA VAL A 130 15.24 -13.50 1.31
C VAL A 130 14.07 -14.08 0.49
N GLY A 131 14.34 -15.18 -0.24
CA GLY A 131 13.30 -15.87 -1.01
C GLY A 131 12.21 -16.49 -0.13
N GLU A 132 12.58 -17.12 0.99
CA GLU A 132 11.61 -17.68 1.94
C GLU A 132 10.80 -16.60 2.67
N LYS A 133 11.44 -15.49 3.03
CA LYS A 133 10.75 -14.31 3.60
C LYS A 133 9.70 -13.76 2.63
N LEU A 134 10.05 -13.63 1.35
CA LEU A 134 9.16 -13.22 0.28
C LEU A 134 7.97 -14.17 0.10
N LEU A 135 8.24 -15.47 0.00
CA LEU A 135 7.18 -16.46 -0.18
C LEU A 135 6.22 -16.49 1.01
N ARG A 136 6.74 -16.33 2.24
CA ARG A 136 5.90 -16.21 3.43
C ARG A 136 5.06 -14.95 3.41
N PHE A 137 5.66 -13.81 3.05
CA PHE A 137 4.94 -12.56 2.90
C PHE A 137 3.79 -12.69 1.90
N ILE A 138 4.07 -13.17 0.68
CA ILE A 138 3.06 -13.36 -0.37
C ILE A 138 1.96 -14.30 0.10
N LYS A 139 2.33 -15.44 0.70
CA LYS A 139 1.36 -16.42 1.22
C LYS A 139 0.48 -15.85 2.32
N SER A 140 1.03 -15.03 3.22
CA SER A 140 0.27 -14.39 4.30
C SER A 140 -0.75 -13.36 3.81
N LYS A 141 -0.47 -12.72 2.69
CA LYS A 141 -1.34 -11.72 2.05
C LYS A 141 -2.21 -12.33 0.93
N ALA A 142 -2.09 -13.62 0.65
CA ALA A 142 -2.93 -14.27 -0.36
C ALA A 142 -4.38 -14.39 0.13
N PRO A 143 -5.36 -13.99 -0.68
CA PRO A 143 -6.76 -14.25 -0.40
C PRO A 143 -7.02 -15.75 -0.29
N ASP A 144 -8.04 -16.12 0.49
CA ASP A 144 -8.45 -17.51 0.65
C ASP A 144 -9.11 -18.01 -0.65
N PRO A 145 -8.58 -19.05 -1.29
CA PRO A 145 -9.19 -19.60 -2.50
C PRO A 145 -10.60 -20.18 -2.24
N THR A 146 -10.90 -20.61 -1.02
CA THR A 146 -12.25 -21.10 -0.68
C THR A 146 -13.26 -19.96 -0.55
N ALA A 147 -12.81 -18.73 -0.37
CA ALA A 147 -13.61 -17.51 -0.30
C ALA A 147 -13.70 -16.77 -1.64
N GLU A 148 -13.49 -17.44 -2.77
CA GLU A 148 -13.40 -16.80 -4.09
C GLU A 148 -14.63 -15.96 -4.42
N HIS A 149 -15.85 -16.45 -4.18
CA HIS A 149 -17.08 -15.68 -4.41
C HIS A 149 -17.15 -14.39 -3.59
N TYR A 150 -16.66 -14.42 -2.35
CA TYR A 150 -16.58 -13.23 -1.52
C TYR A 150 -15.49 -12.29 -2.01
N THR A 151 -14.28 -12.81 -2.18
CA THR A 151 -13.10 -12.00 -2.51
C THR A 151 -13.17 -11.42 -3.93
N SER A 152 -13.87 -12.05 -4.86
CA SER A 152 -14.06 -11.55 -6.21
C SER A 152 -14.68 -10.15 -6.25
N LEU A 153 -15.63 -9.82 -5.37
CA LEU A 153 -16.22 -8.47 -5.28
C LEU A 153 -15.22 -7.37 -4.85
N PHE A 154 -14.13 -7.77 -4.23
CA PHE A 154 -13.06 -6.86 -3.78
C PHE A 154 -11.89 -6.81 -4.76
N LEU A 155 -11.64 -7.89 -5.51
CA LEU A 155 -10.46 -8.07 -6.34
C LEU A 155 -10.72 -7.87 -7.85
N THR A 156 -11.98 -7.71 -8.25
CA THR A 156 -12.34 -7.54 -9.66
C THR A 156 -11.70 -6.29 -10.26
N GLY A 157 -10.92 -6.47 -11.32
CA GLY A 157 -10.20 -5.40 -12.01
C GLY A 157 -11.04 -4.61 -13.03
N GLY A 158 -12.34 -4.87 -13.13
CA GLY A 158 -13.26 -4.22 -14.08
C GLY A 158 -14.34 -3.39 -13.40
N PHE A 159 -15.24 -2.82 -14.20
CA PHE A 159 -16.41 -2.11 -13.70
C PHE A 159 -17.40 -3.11 -13.08
N ILE A 160 -17.64 -2.97 -11.79
CA ILE A 160 -18.49 -3.87 -10.99
C ILE A 160 -19.92 -3.34 -10.77
N GLY A 161 -20.27 -2.25 -11.43
CA GLY A 161 -21.58 -1.59 -11.30
C GLY A 161 -21.54 -0.36 -10.37
N ASP A 162 -22.41 0.62 -10.65
CA ASP A 162 -22.47 1.88 -9.91
C ASP A 162 -22.87 1.67 -8.44
N ALA A 163 -23.66 0.64 -8.14
CA ALA A 163 -24.09 0.31 -6.79
C ALA A 163 -22.93 -0.04 -5.83
N LEU A 164 -21.82 -0.54 -6.35
CA LEU A 164 -20.64 -0.92 -5.58
C LEU A 164 -19.55 0.15 -5.56
N LEU A 165 -19.78 1.29 -6.23
CA LEU A 165 -18.84 2.40 -6.25
C LEU A 165 -19.07 3.32 -5.06
N VAL A 166 -17.98 3.81 -4.50
CA VAL A 166 -18.01 4.87 -3.51
C VAL A 166 -17.82 6.20 -4.21
N THR A 167 -18.75 7.11 -3.93
CA THR A 167 -18.76 8.44 -4.54
C THR A 167 -17.63 9.29 -3.98
N ARG A 168 -16.75 9.75 -4.86
CA ARG A 168 -15.76 10.80 -4.60
C ARG A 168 -16.42 12.14 -4.93
N LYS A 169 -17.11 12.71 -3.94
CA LYS A 169 -18.03 13.86 -4.16
C LYS A 169 -17.31 15.07 -4.74
N ASP A 170 -16.18 15.44 -4.19
CA ASP A 170 -15.45 16.64 -4.58
C ASP A 170 -14.86 16.50 -5.99
N GLU A 171 -14.28 15.37 -6.29
CA GLU A 171 -13.72 15.09 -7.60
C GLU A 171 -14.83 14.97 -8.66
N GLN A 172 -15.95 14.36 -8.29
CA GLN A 172 -17.12 14.28 -9.17
C GLN A 172 -17.74 15.64 -9.45
N GLN A 173 -17.85 16.50 -8.44
CA GLN A 173 -18.35 17.87 -8.62
C GLN A 173 -17.44 18.68 -9.52
N ARG A 174 -16.11 18.57 -9.35
CA ARG A 174 -15.14 19.26 -10.21
C ARG A 174 -15.26 18.78 -11.66
N LEU A 175 -15.41 17.47 -11.88
CA LEU A 175 -15.59 16.91 -13.22
C LEU A 175 -16.90 17.35 -13.85
N GLN A 176 -18.00 17.37 -13.08
CA GLN A 176 -19.31 17.84 -13.55
C GLN A 176 -19.30 19.36 -13.86
N LYS A 177 -18.56 20.14 -13.08
CA LYS A 177 -18.36 21.58 -13.36
C LYS A 177 -17.65 21.77 -14.70
N SER A 178 -16.57 21.06 -14.96
CA SER A 178 -15.87 21.12 -16.24
C SER A 178 -16.74 20.67 -17.41
N LEU A 179 -17.59 19.67 -17.21
CA LEU A 179 -18.57 19.24 -18.22
C LEU A 179 -19.60 20.35 -18.52
N LYS A 180 -20.10 21.03 -17.47
CA LYS A 180 -21.06 22.14 -17.63
C LYS A 180 -20.43 23.29 -18.42
N GLU A 181 -19.24 23.71 -18.05
CA GLU A 181 -18.48 24.75 -18.73
C GLU A 181 -18.24 24.40 -20.22
N TRP A 182 -17.88 23.12 -20.49
CA TRP A 182 -17.72 22.67 -21.88
C TRP A 182 -19.05 22.72 -22.68
N ARG A 183 -20.18 22.38 -22.07
CA ARG A 183 -21.48 22.49 -22.72
C ARG A 183 -21.88 23.94 -23.03
N GLU A 184 -21.34 24.86 -22.26
CA GLU A 184 -21.46 26.34 -22.47
C GLU A 184 -20.51 26.88 -23.55
N GLY A 185 -19.64 26.01 -24.14
CA GLY A 185 -18.74 26.36 -25.24
C GLY A 185 -17.28 26.60 -24.84
N TYR A 186 -16.94 26.43 -23.57
CA TYR A 186 -15.55 26.49 -23.11
C TYR A 186 -14.77 25.22 -23.51
N ARG A 187 -13.46 25.22 -23.27
CA ARG A 187 -12.62 24.04 -23.49
C ARG A 187 -13.02 22.92 -22.55
N GLY A 188 -13.06 21.67 -23.04
CA GLY A 188 -13.36 20.50 -22.23
C GLY A 188 -12.13 19.60 -22.14
N THR A 189 -11.16 19.92 -21.29
CA THR A 189 -9.94 19.13 -21.10
C THR A 189 -9.72 18.85 -19.60
N VAL A 190 -9.80 17.60 -19.22
CA VAL A 190 -9.61 17.15 -17.84
C VAL A 190 -8.47 16.15 -17.77
N LEU A 191 -7.52 16.42 -16.90
CA LEU A 191 -6.43 15.51 -16.57
C LEU A 191 -6.74 14.82 -15.22
N LEU A 192 -6.87 13.51 -15.25
CA LEU A 192 -7.12 12.68 -14.08
C LEU A 192 -5.85 11.97 -13.66
N THR A 193 -5.31 12.31 -12.51
CA THR A 193 -4.07 11.69 -12.02
C THR A 193 -4.31 10.85 -10.78
N GLY A 194 -3.48 9.85 -10.59
CA GLY A 194 -3.54 8.99 -9.41
C GLY A 194 -2.55 7.83 -9.51
N GLY A 195 -2.23 7.26 -8.36
CA GLY A 195 -1.38 6.08 -8.29
C GLY A 195 -2.03 4.84 -8.94
N ARG A 196 -1.26 3.75 -8.98
CA ARG A 196 -1.82 2.44 -9.38
C ARG A 196 -2.94 2.05 -8.39
N HIS A 197 -4.03 1.49 -8.91
CA HIS A 197 -5.20 1.07 -8.13
C HIS A 197 -5.94 2.19 -7.36
N SER A 198 -5.72 3.46 -7.70
CA SER A 198 -6.46 4.58 -7.09
C SER A 198 -7.93 4.69 -7.56
N GLY A 199 -8.34 3.89 -8.56
CA GLY A 199 -9.70 3.86 -9.07
C GLY A 199 -9.96 4.77 -10.28
N LYS A 200 -8.93 5.28 -10.98
CA LYS A 200 -9.07 6.18 -12.14
C LYS A 200 -10.05 5.66 -13.19
N SER A 201 -9.81 4.45 -13.72
CA SER A 201 -10.64 3.89 -14.78
C SER A 201 -12.09 3.68 -14.34
N MET A 202 -12.31 3.25 -13.07
CA MET A 202 -13.66 3.09 -12.51
C MET A 202 -14.40 4.42 -12.40
N PHE A 203 -13.70 5.47 -11.97
CA PHE A 203 -14.25 6.82 -11.86
C PHE A 203 -14.69 7.37 -13.23
N VAL A 204 -13.84 7.19 -14.25
CA VAL A 204 -14.17 7.62 -15.63
C VAL A 204 -15.29 6.77 -16.24
N GLU A 205 -15.27 5.47 -16.01
CA GLU A 205 -16.31 4.55 -16.53
C GLU A 205 -17.69 4.92 -15.97
N SER A 206 -17.81 5.18 -14.66
CA SER A 206 -19.06 5.64 -14.06
C SER A 206 -19.51 6.99 -14.63
N PHE A 207 -18.59 7.94 -14.76
CA PHE A 207 -18.88 9.24 -15.36
C PHE A 207 -19.32 9.12 -16.83
N SER A 208 -18.63 8.30 -17.62
CA SER A 208 -18.95 8.11 -19.03
C SER A 208 -20.34 7.51 -19.24
N ARG A 209 -20.71 6.51 -18.45
CA ARG A 209 -22.03 5.89 -18.49
C ARG A 209 -23.14 6.86 -18.13
N GLN A 210 -22.91 7.72 -17.17
CA GLN A 210 -23.89 8.70 -16.71
C GLN A 210 -24.10 9.85 -17.69
N PHE A 211 -23.01 10.39 -18.27
CA PHE A 211 -23.07 11.63 -19.05
C PHE A 211 -22.87 11.49 -20.55
N PHE A 212 -22.28 10.34 -21.01
CA PHE A 212 -21.97 10.02 -22.39
C PHE A 212 -22.32 8.57 -22.76
N PRO A 213 -23.53 8.07 -22.47
CA PRO A 213 -23.87 6.64 -22.57
C PRO A 213 -23.63 6.04 -23.96
N SER A 214 -23.76 6.84 -25.03
CA SER A 214 -23.60 6.41 -26.43
C SER A 214 -22.50 7.16 -27.18
N ALA A 215 -21.78 8.06 -26.50
CA ALA A 215 -20.83 8.96 -27.13
C ALA A 215 -19.46 8.94 -26.44
N THR A 216 -19.03 7.80 -25.97
CA THR A 216 -17.71 7.61 -25.33
C THR A 216 -16.77 6.88 -26.29
N ILE A 217 -15.63 7.50 -26.56
CA ILE A 217 -14.52 6.94 -27.34
C ILE A 217 -13.38 6.66 -26.37
N ARG A 218 -13.23 5.40 -25.96
CA ARG A 218 -12.13 4.98 -25.09
C ARG A 218 -10.94 4.61 -25.94
N LEU A 219 -9.78 5.20 -25.65
CA LEU A 219 -8.51 4.96 -26.33
C LEU A 219 -7.59 4.14 -25.44
N GLN A 220 -7.25 2.95 -25.90
CA GLN A 220 -6.23 2.08 -25.34
C GLN A 220 -5.44 1.43 -26.48
N PRO A 221 -4.13 1.20 -26.34
CA PRO A 221 -3.36 0.47 -27.34
C PRO A 221 -3.93 -0.93 -27.58
N GLY A 222 -4.11 -1.30 -28.85
CA GLY A 222 -4.66 -2.60 -29.24
C GLY A 222 -6.18 -2.73 -29.14
N GLN A 223 -6.90 -1.75 -28.60
CA GLN A 223 -8.36 -1.80 -28.53
C GLN A 223 -8.99 -1.27 -29.83
N VAL A 224 -9.97 -1.99 -30.37
CA VAL A 224 -10.70 -1.59 -31.57
C VAL A 224 -11.56 -0.38 -31.27
N ILE A 225 -11.43 0.67 -32.10
CA ILE A 225 -12.27 1.87 -32.11
C ILE A 225 -13.19 1.77 -33.32
N GLN A 226 -14.50 1.96 -33.10
CA GLN A 226 -15.48 1.96 -34.16
C GLN A 226 -16.20 3.31 -34.22
N LEU A 227 -16.08 4.03 -35.34
CA LEU A 227 -16.72 5.33 -35.59
C LEU A 227 -17.29 5.39 -37.00
N ALA A 228 -18.52 5.85 -37.14
CA ALA A 228 -19.19 6.01 -38.42
C ALA A 228 -19.08 4.77 -39.33
N GLY A 229 -19.25 3.56 -38.77
CA GLY A 229 -19.15 2.31 -39.50
C GLY A 229 -17.74 1.86 -39.91
N ARG A 230 -16.73 2.59 -39.49
CA ARG A 230 -15.30 2.28 -39.74
C ARG A 230 -14.62 1.84 -38.47
N THR A 231 -13.62 0.99 -38.59
CA THR A 231 -12.84 0.44 -37.47
C THR A 231 -11.38 0.79 -37.60
N LEU A 232 -10.74 1.08 -36.46
CA LEU A 232 -9.30 1.26 -36.32
C LEU A 232 -8.83 0.49 -35.08
N THR A 233 -7.74 -0.23 -35.23
CA THR A 233 -7.03 -0.82 -34.08
C THR A 233 -5.69 -0.11 -33.93
N PRO A 234 -5.56 0.88 -33.01
CA PRO A 234 -4.32 1.62 -32.85
C PRO A 234 -3.27 0.72 -32.20
N GLY A 235 -2.02 0.86 -32.65
CA GLY A 235 -0.87 0.31 -31.94
C GLY A 235 -0.51 1.19 -30.74
N TYR A 236 0.79 1.38 -30.50
CA TYR A 236 1.29 2.29 -29.45
C TYR A 236 1.45 3.73 -29.91
N ASP A 237 1.18 4.03 -31.17
CA ASP A 237 1.15 5.37 -31.74
C ASP A 237 -0.26 5.95 -31.60
N LEU A 238 -0.36 7.06 -30.89
CA LEU A 238 -1.64 7.71 -30.61
C LEU A 238 -2.12 8.58 -31.78
N GLU A 239 -1.21 9.11 -32.57
CA GLU A 239 -1.51 10.07 -33.62
C GLU A 239 -2.53 9.55 -34.66
N PRO A 240 -2.42 8.30 -35.19
CA PRO A 240 -3.44 7.74 -36.09
C PRO A 240 -4.84 7.61 -35.45
N ALA A 241 -4.89 7.33 -34.14
CA ALA A 241 -6.17 7.26 -33.42
C ALA A 241 -6.81 8.64 -33.28
N LEU A 242 -6.01 9.68 -32.99
CA LEU A 242 -6.48 11.05 -32.92
C LEU A 242 -6.94 11.57 -34.28
N GLU A 243 -6.20 11.30 -35.37
CA GLU A 243 -6.61 11.63 -36.73
C GLU A 243 -7.94 10.96 -37.11
N PHE A 244 -8.11 9.67 -36.74
CA PHE A 244 -9.35 8.94 -36.97
C PHE A 244 -10.53 9.59 -36.26
N ILE A 245 -10.36 10.02 -35.00
CA ILE A 245 -11.38 10.74 -34.23
C ILE A 245 -11.65 12.11 -34.89
N GLY A 246 -10.63 12.84 -35.25
CA GLY A 246 -10.74 14.12 -35.94
C GLY A 246 -11.52 14.04 -37.26
N LYS A 247 -11.45 12.89 -37.95
CA LYS A 247 -12.16 12.68 -39.19
C LYS A 247 -13.62 12.25 -39.03
N TYR A 248 -13.93 11.48 -38.00
CA TYR A 248 -15.22 10.79 -37.88
C TYR A 248 -16.07 11.14 -36.65
N ALA A 249 -15.54 11.84 -35.65
CA ALA A 249 -16.23 12.09 -34.38
C ALA A 249 -16.48 13.56 -34.03
N LEU A 250 -16.01 14.55 -34.80
CA LEU A 250 -16.08 15.97 -34.43
C LEU A 250 -17.49 16.52 -34.24
N GLN A 251 -18.50 15.91 -34.85
CA GLN A 251 -19.91 16.33 -34.75
C GLN A 251 -20.65 15.66 -33.60
N SER A 252 -20.09 14.63 -33.00
CA SER A 252 -20.78 13.78 -32.02
C SER A 252 -20.84 14.33 -30.60
N LYS A 253 -20.14 15.45 -30.30
CA LYS A 253 -19.95 15.96 -28.94
C LYS A 253 -19.57 14.84 -27.96
N ALA A 254 -18.61 14.01 -28.37
CA ALA A 254 -18.21 12.81 -27.66
C ALA A 254 -17.21 13.09 -26.54
N LEU A 255 -17.19 12.18 -25.57
CA LEU A 255 -16.07 12.03 -24.62
C LEU A 255 -14.95 11.25 -25.30
N VAL A 256 -13.77 11.83 -25.39
CA VAL A 256 -12.52 11.15 -25.76
C VAL A 256 -11.77 10.82 -24.48
N TRP A 257 -11.75 9.55 -24.12
CA TRP A 257 -11.12 9.06 -22.90
C TRP A 257 -9.82 8.33 -23.24
N ILE A 258 -8.67 8.96 -22.92
CA ILE A 258 -7.35 8.34 -23.01
C ILE A 258 -7.09 7.65 -21.65
N ASP A 259 -7.20 6.31 -21.63
CA ASP A 259 -7.05 5.52 -20.40
C ASP A 259 -5.59 5.12 -20.23
N ASP A 260 -5.00 5.58 -19.10
CA ASP A 260 -3.60 5.38 -18.75
C ASP A 260 -2.65 5.77 -19.90
N LEU A 261 -2.42 7.09 -20.06
CA LEU A 261 -1.58 7.68 -21.12
C LEU A 261 -0.18 7.03 -21.20
N GLU A 262 0.36 6.56 -20.08
CA GLU A 262 1.61 5.83 -20.00
C GLU A 262 1.64 4.56 -20.87
N ASN A 263 0.50 3.96 -21.13
CA ASN A 263 0.41 2.77 -21.99
C ASN A 263 0.70 3.06 -23.47
N TRP A 264 0.59 4.33 -23.89
CA TRP A 264 0.91 4.78 -25.22
C TRP A 264 2.40 5.05 -25.44
N SER A 265 3.22 4.20 -24.87
CA SER A 265 4.67 4.28 -24.93
C SER A 265 5.23 3.03 -25.60
N ASP A 266 6.08 3.21 -26.58
CA ASP A 266 6.90 2.17 -27.21
C ASP A 266 8.37 2.59 -27.15
N ALA A 267 9.27 1.81 -27.72
CA ALA A 267 10.70 2.14 -27.76
C ALA A 267 10.97 3.51 -28.42
N GLY A 268 11.96 4.21 -27.91
CA GLY A 268 12.39 5.50 -28.44
C GLY A 268 11.44 6.66 -28.09
N PRO A 269 11.41 7.74 -28.89
CA PRO A 269 10.70 8.98 -28.59
C PRO A 269 9.17 8.89 -28.79
N THR A 270 8.60 7.69 -28.96
CA THR A 270 7.18 7.50 -29.26
C THR A 270 6.28 8.14 -28.21
N PHE A 271 6.59 7.98 -26.93
CA PHE A 271 5.79 8.55 -25.84
C PHE A 271 5.74 10.08 -25.91
N SER A 272 6.89 10.73 -26.06
CA SER A 272 7.00 12.18 -26.20
C SER A 272 6.25 12.71 -27.44
N ARG A 273 6.31 11.97 -28.55
CA ARG A 273 5.56 12.29 -29.77
C ARG A 273 4.04 12.19 -29.52
N ASN A 274 3.59 11.13 -28.88
CA ASN A 274 2.20 10.91 -28.55
C ASN A 274 1.64 12.00 -27.63
N VAL A 275 2.39 12.42 -26.61
CA VAL A 275 1.98 13.51 -25.71
C VAL A 275 1.85 14.83 -26.49
N ARG A 276 2.82 15.15 -27.36
CA ARG A 276 2.75 16.36 -28.23
C ARG A 276 1.57 16.31 -29.20
N ALA A 277 1.31 15.16 -29.82
CA ALA A 277 0.15 14.98 -30.69
C ALA A 277 -1.16 15.18 -29.93
N LEU A 278 -1.26 14.60 -28.71
CA LEU A 278 -2.42 14.76 -27.84
C LEU A 278 -2.66 16.22 -27.45
N VAL A 279 -1.62 16.95 -27.01
CA VAL A 279 -1.73 18.37 -26.64
C VAL A 279 -2.23 19.19 -27.82
N ARG A 280 -1.64 19.02 -29.01
CA ARG A 280 -2.11 19.70 -30.23
C ARG A 280 -3.57 19.38 -30.55
N PHE A 281 -3.95 18.13 -30.45
CA PHE A 281 -5.29 17.69 -30.76
C PHE A 281 -6.32 18.25 -29.76
N MET A 282 -5.98 18.28 -28.47
CA MET A 282 -6.79 18.94 -27.45
C MET A 282 -6.94 20.45 -27.72
N ASP A 283 -5.88 21.12 -28.10
CA ASP A 283 -5.92 22.56 -28.45
C ASP A 283 -6.87 22.85 -29.62
N LEU A 284 -6.88 22.00 -30.62
CA LEU A 284 -7.73 22.17 -31.78
C LEU A 284 -9.21 21.82 -31.57
N TYR A 285 -9.49 20.80 -30.74
CA TYR A 285 -10.83 20.19 -30.73
C TYR A 285 -11.51 20.18 -29.38
N SER A 286 -10.92 20.76 -28.32
CA SER A 286 -11.46 20.71 -26.95
C SER A 286 -12.78 21.45 -26.75
N THR A 287 -13.19 22.32 -27.68
CA THR A 287 -14.55 22.93 -27.67
C THR A 287 -15.62 22.02 -28.28
N ARG A 288 -15.23 21.05 -29.11
CA ARG A 288 -16.14 20.12 -29.78
C ARG A 288 -16.19 18.77 -29.12
N LEU A 289 -15.06 18.31 -28.57
CA LEU A 289 -14.87 17.03 -27.91
C LEU A 289 -14.49 17.28 -26.44
N PHE A 290 -15.05 16.48 -25.55
CA PHE A 290 -14.66 16.50 -24.14
C PHE A 290 -13.52 15.51 -23.92
N PHE A 291 -12.37 15.99 -23.49
CA PHE A 291 -11.20 15.15 -23.26
C PHE A 291 -11.06 14.81 -21.78
N LEU A 292 -10.86 13.53 -21.51
CA LEU A 292 -10.50 13.03 -20.21
C LEU A 292 -9.27 12.12 -20.35
N VAL A 293 -8.14 12.59 -19.83
CA VAL A 293 -6.85 11.90 -19.91
C VAL A 293 -6.51 11.35 -18.53
N SER A 294 -6.39 10.04 -18.38
CA SER A 294 -5.88 9.45 -17.15
C SER A 294 -4.38 9.19 -17.23
N LEU A 295 -3.68 9.47 -16.13
CA LEU A 295 -2.23 9.41 -16.05
C LEU A 295 -1.78 8.95 -14.67
N ASN A 296 -0.68 8.22 -14.61
CA ASN A 296 -0.02 7.94 -13.35
C ASN A 296 0.61 9.22 -12.78
N ARG A 297 0.32 9.52 -11.49
CA ARG A 297 0.79 10.74 -10.81
C ARG A 297 2.29 10.97 -10.94
N VAL A 298 3.09 9.91 -10.91
CA VAL A 298 4.56 9.99 -10.95
C VAL A 298 5.07 10.63 -12.25
N LEU A 299 4.33 10.52 -13.34
CA LEU A 299 4.74 11.09 -14.64
C LEU A 299 4.36 12.56 -14.82
N LEU A 300 3.40 13.07 -14.06
CA LEU A 300 2.86 14.40 -14.27
C LEU A 300 3.93 15.50 -14.21
N PRO A 301 4.82 15.58 -13.19
CA PRO A 301 5.82 16.64 -13.11
C PRO A 301 6.79 16.65 -14.32
N HIS A 302 7.12 15.46 -14.81
CA HIS A 302 8.00 15.34 -15.97
C HIS A 302 7.30 15.81 -17.26
N LEU A 303 6.07 15.34 -17.50
CA LEU A 303 5.30 15.68 -18.70
C LEU A 303 4.88 17.15 -18.73
N ASP A 304 4.66 17.75 -17.58
CA ASP A 304 4.35 19.17 -17.51
C ASP A 304 5.58 20.03 -17.87
N ARG A 305 6.74 19.70 -17.31
CA ARG A 305 8.00 20.41 -17.66
C ARG A 305 8.38 20.27 -19.14
N THR A 306 8.16 19.09 -19.72
CA THR A 306 8.65 18.80 -21.10
C THR A 306 7.65 19.11 -22.18
N HIS A 307 6.36 19.04 -21.90
CA HIS A 307 5.29 19.14 -22.89
C HIS A 307 4.15 20.08 -22.50
N GLY A 308 4.16 20.66 -21.29
CA GLY A 308 3.09 21.53 -20.82
C GLY A 308 1.74 20.80 -20.71
N LEU A 309 1.73 19.50 -20.37
CA LEU A 309 0.50 18.70 -20.35
C LEU A 309 -0.51 19.23 -19.33
N ALA A 310 -0.06 19.58 -18.13
CA ALA A 310 -0.94 20.11 -17.09
C ALA A 310 -1.52 21.46 -17.46
N SER A 311 -0.69 22.35 -18.03
CA SER A 311 -1.12 23.68 -18.47
C SER A 311 -2.05 23.65 -19.70
N SER A 312 -2.05 22.56 -20.46
CA SER A 312 -3.00 22.33 -21.57
C SER A 312 -4.37 21.86 -21.11
N CYS A 313 -4.51 21.48 -19.85
CA CYS A 313 -5.76 20.97 -19.28
C CYS A 313 -6.46 22.06 -18.46
N GLN A 314 -7.78 22.22 -18.65
CA GLN A 314 -8.61 23.16 -17.89
C GLN A 314 -8.74 22.74 -16.42
N THR A 315 -8.82 21.45 -16.16
CA THR A 315 -9.02 20.91 -14.81
C THR A 315 -8.10 19.72 -14.59
N ILE A 316 -7.43 19.72 -13.43
CA ILE A 316 -6.64 18.57 -12.97
C ILE A 316 -7.33 18.00 -11.72
N ILE A 317 -7.63 16.71 -11.75
CA ILE A 317 -8.25 15.97 -10.65
C ILE A 317 -7.27 14.90 -10.16
N HIS A 318 -7.03 14.89 -8.85
CA HIS A 318 -6.16 13.91 -8.22
C HIS A 318 -6.99 12.85 -7.48
N LEU A 319 -6.84 11.57 -7.86
CA LEU A 319 -7.51 10.42 -7.23
C LEU A 319 -6.51 9.60 -6.39
N ASP A 320 -5.88 10.22 -5.41
CA ASP A 320 -4.84 9.53 -4.67
C ASP A 320 -5.36 8.83 -3.43
N GLN A 321 -5.95 9.58 -2.51
CA GLN A 321 -6.35 9.06 -1.21
C GLN A 321 -7.88 9.07 -1.08
N LEU A 322 -8.39 7.96 -0.59
CA LEU A 322 -9.77 7.86 -0.14
C LEU A 322 -9.79 8.06 1.38
N ASP A 323 -10.76 8.82 1.89
CA ASP A 323 -10.91 8.99 3.33
C ASP A 323 -11.36 7.69 4.03
N GLU A 324 -11.16 7.61 5.35
CA GLU A 324 -11.49 6.42 6.16
C GLU A 324 -12.98 6.06 6.06
N ILE A 325 -13.87 7.04 6.08
CA ILE A 325 -15.32 6.85 6.04
C ILE A 325 -15.75 6.29 4.68
N SER A 326 -15.19 6.81 3.60
CA SER A 326 -15.46 6.34 2.26
C SER A 326 -14.91 4.93 2.03
N LEU A 327 -13.75 4.59 2.62
CA LEU A 327 -13.22 3.22 2.59
C LEU A 327 -14.14 2.26 3.37
N GLN A 328 -14.61 2.68 4.55
CA GLN A 328 -15.56 1.91 5.33
C GLN A 328 -16.82 1.60 4.52
N LYS A 329 -17.39 2.60 3.85
CA LYS A 329 -18.54 2.43 2.96
C LYS A 329 -18.24 1.49 1.82
N ALA A 330 -17.07 1.61 1.19
CA ALA A 330 -16.65 0.75 0.08
C ALA A 330 -16.62 -0.73 0.48
N ILE A 331 -16.14 -1.03 1.68
CA ILE A 331 -16.07 -2.40 2.20
C ILE A 331 -17.46 -2.88 2.61
N LEU A 332 -18.24 -2.05 3.33
CA LEU A 332 -19.59 -2.42 3.79
C LEU A 332 -20.55 -2.73 2.63
N ILE A 333 -20.56 -1.91 1.58
CA ILE A 333 -21.41 -2.13 0.40
C ILE A 333 -21.06 -3.46 -0.26
N ARG A 334 -19.78 -3.77 -0.44
CA ARG A 334 -19.34 -5.04 -1.04
C ARG A 334 -19.61 -6.21 -0.13
N HIS A 335 -19.35 -6.08 1.17
CA HIS A 335 -19.66 -7.10 2.15
C HIS A 335 -21.16 -7.40 2.18
N GLY A 336 -22.01 -6.39 2.24
CA GLY A 336 -23.47 -6.53 2.20
C GLY A 336 -23.97 -7.26 0.94
N ALA A 337 -23.34 -7.01 -0.21
CA ALA A 337 -23.68 -7.69 -1.46
C ALA A 337 -23.38 -9.20 -1.45
N THR A 338 -22.55 -9.69 -0.51
CA THR A 338 -22.26 -11.13 -0.37
C THR A 338 -23.30 -11.89 0.44
N HIS A 339 -24.17 -11.19 1.17
CA HIS A 339 -25.14 -11.78 2.12
C HIS A 339 -24.51 -12.71 3.18
N LYS A 340 -23.23 -12.49 3.52
CA LYS A 340 -22.52 -13.29 4.51
C LYS A 340 -22.38 -12.52 5.83
N VAL A 341 -22.35 -13.27 6.93
CA VAL A 341 -22.10 -12.71 8.27
C VAL A 341 -20.60 -12.68 8.53
N LEU A 342 -20.09 -11.54 9.00
CA LEU A 342 -18.69 -11.40 9.40
C LEU A 342 -18.52 -11.82 10.85
N VAL A 343 -17.71 -12.85 11.09
CA VAL A 343 -17.40 -13.36 12.43
C VAL A 343 -15.92 -13.14 12.79
N ASN A 344 -15.64 -13.03 14.07
CA ASN A 344 -14.28 -12.93 14.61
C ASN A 344 -13.62 -14.33 14.71
N GLU A 345 -12.42 -14.41 15.27
CA GLU A 345 -11.71 -15.68 15.45
C GLU A 345 -12.43 -16.65 16.39
N GLN A 346 -13.27 -16.15 17.31
CA GLN A 346 -14.08 -16.94 18.22
C GLN A 346 -15.41 -17.42 17.60
N GLY A 347 -15.73 -17.05 16.37
CA GLY A 347 -16.98 -17.36 15.69
C GLY A 347 -18.16 -16.48 16.11
N LEU A 348 -17.90 -15.36 16.81
CA LEU A 348 -18.91 -14.38 17.18
C LEU A 348 -19.01 -13.28 16.11
N PRO A 349 -20.19 -12.69 15.88
CA PRO A 349 -20.32 -11.55 14.98
C PRO A 349 -19.35 -10.43 15.34
N VAL A 350 -18.71 -9.85 14.33
CA VAL A 350 -17.76 -8.75 14.53
C VAL A 350 -18.51 -7.50 14.97
N GLU A 351 -18.12 -6.93 16.11
CA GLU A 351 -18.66 -5.68 16.62
C GLU A 351 -18.27 -4.49 15.72
N THR A 352 -19.14 -3.47 15.69
CA THR A 352 -18.90 -2.26 14.88
C THR A 352 -17.55 -1.60 15.22
N ASP A 353 -17.20 -1.52 16.48
CA ASP A 353 -15.93 -0.91 16.91
C ASP A 353 -14.72 -1.71 16.47
N GLN A 354 -14.82 -3.05 16.46
CA GLN A 354 -13.77 -3.91 15.93
C GLN A 354 -13.63 -3.69 14.42
N PHE A 355 -14.74 -3.69 13.68
CA PHE A 355 -14.75 -3.43 12.24
C PHE A 355 -14.11 -2.09 11.90
N VAL A 356 -14.50 -1.01 12.60
CA VAL A 356 -13.93 0.34 12.37
C VAL A 356 -12.42 0.37 12.66
N ARG A 357 -11.95 -0.30 13.72
CA ARG A 357 -10.52 -0.40 14.03
C ARG A 357 -9.73 -1.08 12.91
N GLU A 358 -10.26 -2.18 12.39
CA GLU A 358 -9.63 -2.91 11.27
C GLU A 358 -9.55 -2.05 10.00
N ILE A 359 -10.63 -1.35 9.65
CA ILE A 359 -10.64 -0.44 8.50
C ILE A 359 -9.64 0.70 8.67
N ARG A 360 -9.57 1.30 9.86
CA ARG A 360 -8.61 2.35 10.18
C ARG A 360 -7.16 1.87 10.07
N GLN A 361 -6.89 0.64 10.48
CA GLN A 361 -5.58 0.02 10.32
C GLN A 361 -5.25 -0.16 8.83
N ILE A 362 -6.16 -0.75 8.05
CA ILE A 362 -6.00 -0.94 6.61
C ILE A 362 -5.81 0.40 5.89
N HIS A 363 -6.61 1.42 6.24
CA HIS A 363 -6.50 2.75 5.66
C HIS A 363 -5.10 3.35 5.88
N ARG A 364 -4.57 3.24 7.09
CA ARG A 364 -3.21 3.72 7.42
C ARG A 364 -2.13 2.93 6.69
N GLU A 365 -2.21 1.59 6.68
CA GLU A 365 -1.26 0.72 5.99
C GLU A 365 -1.24 1.00 4.48
N CYS A 366 -2.42 1.18 3.88
CA CYS A 366 -2.57 1.43 2.43
C CYS A 366 -2.55 2.90 2.05
N ARG A 367 -2.37 3.83 3.00
CA ARG A 367 -2.36 5.29 2.78
C ARG A 367 -3.57 5.77 1.94
N GLY A 368 -4.75 5.23 2.19
CA GLY A 368 -5.98 5.58 1.48
C GLY A 368 -6.07 5.08 0.03
N ASN A 369 -5.16 4.22 -0.44
CA ASN A 369 -5.28 3.61 -1.77
C ASN A 369 -6.41 2.57 -1.78
N ILE A 370 -7.47 2.84 -2.54
CA ILE A 370 -8.68 2.01 -2.55
C ILE A 370 -8.41 0.56 -2.95
N GLY A 371 -7.67 0.34 -4.04
CA GLY A 371 -7.41 -1.02 -4.53
C GLY A 371 -6.51 -1.82 -3.60
N ALA A 372 -5.47 -1.20 -3.03
CA ALA A 372 -4.63 -1.84 -2.02
C ALA A 372 -5.42 -2.17 -0.75
N SER A 373 -6.32 -1.27 -0.33
CA SER A 373 -7.18 -1.47 0.84
C SER A 373 -8.18 -2.60 0.64
N LEU A 374 -8.81 -2.68 -0.53
CA LEU A 374 -9.73 -3.77 -0.87
C LEU A 374 -9.01 -5.12 -0.95
N PHE A 375 -7.79 -5.13 -1.52
CA PHE A 375 -6.96 -6.33 -1.54
C PHE A 375 -6.55 -6.76 -0.12
N MET A 376 -6.13 -5.80 0.71
CA MET A 376 -5.77 -6.05 2.11
C MET A 376 -6.95 -6.61 2.90
N TRP A 377 -8.14 -6.05 2.73
CA TRP A 377 -9.36 -6.58 3.32
C TRP A 377 -9.62 -8.02 2.88
N ALA A 378 -9.62 -8.29 1.58
CA ALA A 378 -9.84 -9.63 1.03
C ALA A 378 -8.83 -10.65 1.56
N SER A 379 -7.59 -10.24 1.78
CA SER A 379 -6.54 -11.11 2.32
C SER A 379 -6.74 -11.52 3.78
N ARG A 380 -7.56 -10.76 4.55
CA ARG A 380 -7.89 -11.05 5.96
C ARG A 380 -9.14 -11.90 6.12
N ILE A 381 -9.82 -12.23 5.03
CA ILE A 381 -11.07 -12.98 5.07
C ILE A 381 -10.81 -14.47 4.79
N ARG A 382 -11.44 -15.34 5.57
CA ARG A 382 -11.45 -16.80 5.39
C ARG A 382 -12.88 -17.30 5.44
N MET A 383 -13.20 -18.35 4.68
CA MET A 383 -14.51 -18.99 4.78
C MET A 383 -14.68 -19.64 6.15
N HIS A 384 -15.88 -19.52 6.72
CA HIS A 384 -16.27 -20.13 7.98
C HIS A 384 -17.72 -20.67 7.87
N GLY A 385 -17.89 -21.75 7.12
CA GLY A 385 -19.21 -22.25 6.79
C GLY A 385 -19.81 -21.65 5.53
N GLU A 386 -21.08 -21.95 5.26
CA GLU A 386 -21.74 -21.54 4.02
C GLU A 386 -22.15 -20.06 4.02
N HIS A 387 -22.58 -19.55 5.18
CA HIS A 387 -23.12 -18.19 5.31
C HIS A 387 -22.23 -17.23 6.09
N GLU A 388 -21.06 -17.69 6.53
CA GLU A 388 -20.16 -16.89 7.39
C GLU A 388 -18.78 -16.74 6.77
N VAL A 389 -18.19 -15.57 7.02
CA VAL A 389 -16.77 -15.30 6.72
C VAL A 389 -16.08 -14.81 7.99
N ARG A 390 -14.89 -15.35 8.21
CA ARG A 390 -14.09 -15.03 9.40
C ARG A 390 -13.06 -13.96 9.08
N LEU A 391 -13.03 -12.93 9.91
CA LEU A 391 -11.97 -11.93 9.92
C LEU A 391 -10.78 -12.49 10.74
N VAL A 392 -9.63 -12.62 10.11
CA VAL A 392 -8.39 -13.13 10.70
C VAL A 392 -7.42 -11.97 10.93
N GLU A 393 -6.75 -12.00 12.08
CA GLU A 393 -5.68 -11.02 12.35
C GLU A 393 -4.58 -11.08 11.29
N PRO A 394 -4.05 -9.92 10.87
CA PRO A 394 -3.00 -9.87 9.87
C PRO A 394 -1.73 -10.53 10.41
N ALA A 395 -1.13 -11.40 9.63
CA ALA A 395 0.21 -11.86 9.92
C ALA A 395 1.20 -10.69 9.74
N HIS A 396 1.99 -10.41 10.78
CA HIS A 396 2.96 -9.32 10.80
C HIS A 396 4.25 -9.69 10.05
N TYR A 397 4.12 -10.04 8.77
CA TYR A 397 5.28 -10.22 7.89
C TYR A 397 5.50 -8.95 7.08
N HIS A 398 6.74 -8.49 7.05
CA HIS A 398 7.17 -7.36 6.24
C HIS A 398 7.83 -7.85 4.95
N LEU A 399 7.60 -7.12 3.87
CA LEU A 399 8.33 -7.36 2.63
C LEU A 399 9.82 -7.06 2.89
N PRO A 400 10.73 -8.03 2.69
CA PRO A 400 12.14 -7.74 2.82
C PRO A 400 12.55 -6.67 1.80
N LEU A 401 13.63 -5.94 2.08
CA LEU A 401 14.18 -5.00 1.11
C LEU A 401 14.70 -5.79 -0.09
N ILE A 402 14.05 -5.58 -1.25
CA ILE A 402 14.39 -6.28 -2.50
C ILE A 402 14.93 -5.34 -3.56
N LEU A 403 14.84 -4.02 -3.33
CA LEU A 403 15.34 -3.01 -4.24
C LEU A 403 16.85 -2.83 -4.09
N ASP A 404 17.53 -2.79 -5.23
CA ASP A 404 18.92 -2.40 -5.37
C ASP A 404 19.10 -1.56 -6.65
N ALA A 405 20.28 -0.99 -6.85
CA ALA A 405 20.56 -0.14 -8.01
C ALA A 405 20.36 -0.86 -9.35
N ARG A 406 20.52 -2.19 -9.39
CA ARG A 406 20.41 -2.99 -10.63
C ARG A 406 18.97 -3.25 -11.01
N ASN A 407 18.10 -3.51 -10.02
CA ASN A 407 16.74 -3.92 -10.28
C ASN A 407 15.72 -2.75 -10.21
N PHE A 408 16.12 -1.62 -9.63
CA PHE A 408 15.30 -0.43 -9.50
C PHE A 408 14.63 0.02 -10.82
N PRO A 409 15.35 0.15 -11.96
CA PRO A 409 14.74 0.57 -13.22
C PRO A 409 13.64 -0.37 -13.70
N LEU A 410 13.88 -1.68 -13.55
CA LEU A 410 12.91 -2.70 -13.98
C LEU A 410 11.65 -2.68 -13.12
N PHE A 411 11.76 -2.58 -11.78
CA PHE A 411 10.60 -2.45 -10.91
C PHE A 411 9.82 -1.17 -11.16
N ARG A 412 10.50 -0.06 -11.43
CA ARG A 412 9.86 1.21 -11.78
C ARG A 412 9.00 1.06 -13.05
N VAL A 413 9.53 0.42 -14.09
CA VAL A 413 8.80 0.14 -15.33
C VAL A 413 7.61 -0.78 -15.05
N LEU A 414 7.79 -1.86 -14.32
CA LEU A 414 6.73 -2.81 -13.99
C LEU A 414 5.61 -2.21 -13.13
N LEU A 415 5.92 -1.23 -12.29
CA LEU A 415 4.90 -0.52 -11.50
C LEU A 415 4.20 0.58 -12.30
N LEU A 416 4.90 1.20 -13.24
CA LEU A 416 4.33 2.21 -14.12
C LEU A 416 3.28 1.60 -15.05
N TYR A 417 3.62 0.47 -15.69
CA TYR A 417 2.72 -0.26 -16.57
C TYR A 417 1.95 -1.30 -15.78
N ARG A 418 0.63 -1.33 -15.95
CA ARG A 418 -0.22 -2.32 -15.28
C ARG A 418 0.16 -3.73 -15.67
N GLN A 419 0.36 -3.94 -16.96
CA GLN A 419 0.78 -5.20 -17.57
C GLN A 419 1.78 -4.90 -18.68
N ILE A 420 2.85 -5.65 -18.74
CA ILE A 420 3.88 -5.53 -19.76
C ILE A 420 4.38 -6.91 -20.16
N ASN A 421 4.67 -7.13 -21.42
CA ASN A 421 5.25 -8.39 -21.87
C ASN A 421 6.78 -8.28 -22.05
N GLU A 422 7.46 -9.42 -22.12
CA GLU A 422 8.92 -9.45 -22.28
C GLU A 422 9.39 -8.78 -23.60
N TYR A 423 8.59 -8.86 -24.65
CA TYR A 423 8.90 -8.19 -25.91
C TYR A 423 8.99 -6.66 -25.72
N ARG A 424 8.04 -6.08 -25.00
CA ARG A 424 8.05 -4.64 -24.70
C ARG A 424 9.17 -4.26 -23.73
N LEU A 425 9.45 -5.08 -22.71
CA LEU A 425 10.62 -4.88 -21.85
C LEU A 425 11.93 -4.89 -22.64
N ARG A 426 12.09 -5.85 -23.56
CA ARG A 426 13.25 -5.92 -24.44
C ARG A 426 13.38 -4.68 -25.32
N ARG A 427 12.29 -4.12 -25.80
CA ARG A 427 12.30 -2.86 -26.55
C ARG A 427 12.65 -1.64 -25.70
N LEU A 428 12.17 -1.57 -24.45
CA LEU A 428 12.46 -0.47 -23.54
C LEU A 428 13.91 -0.45 -23.06
N PHE A 429 14.46 -1.63 -22.71
CA PHE A 429 15.80 -1.74 -22.16
C PHE A 429 16.87 -2.06 -23.22
N GLY A 430 16.47 -2.34 -24.45
CA GLY A 430 17.39 -2.66 -25.53
C GLY A 430 18.23 -3.93 -25.24
N PRO A 431 19.50 -3.96 -25.69
CA PRO A 431 20.39 -5.13 -25.52
C PRO A 431 20.63 -5.52 -24.06
N SER A 432 20.57 -4.58 -23.13
CA SER A 432 20.74 -4.82 -21.70
C SER A 432 19.65 -5.73 -21.12
N PHE A 433 18.49 -5.83 -21.78
CA PHE A 433 17.41 -6.68 -21.26
C PHE A 433 17.83 -8.14 -21.12
N ASP A 434 18.39 -8.73 -22.18
CA ASP A 434 18.72 -10.16 -22.18
C ASP A 434 19.86 -10.51 -21.22
N SER A 435 20.84 -9.62 -21.05
CA SER A 435 22.00 -9.83 -20.17
C SER A 435 21.71 -9.54 -18.70
N GLU A 436 20.98 -8.45 -18.40
CA GLU A 436 20.82 -7.97 -17.02
C GLU A 436 19.42 -8.26 -16.45
N PHE A 437 18.36 -7.99 -17.21
CA PHE A 437 16.99 -7.98 -16.69
C PHE A 437 16.23 -9.30 -16.88
N ALA A 438 16.49 -10.05 -17.96
CA ALA A 438 15.80 -11.31 -18.19
C ALA A 438 16.07 -12.39 -17.09
N PRO A 439 17.30 -12.51 -16.53
CA PRO A 439 17.53 -13.35 -15.36
C PRO A 439 16.74 -12.90 -14.12
N LEU A 440 16.60 -11.57 -13.90
CA LEU A 440 15.83 -11.01 -12.80
C LEU A 440 14.33 -11.30 -12.96
N VAL A 441 13.78 -11.12 -14.15
CA VAL A 441 12.37 -11.46 -14.46
C VAL A 441 12.10 -12.93 -14.16
N ARG A 442 12.95 -13.84 -14.61
CA ARG A 442 12.82 -15.28 -14.32
C ARG A 442 12.87 -15.57 -12.84
N ARG A 443 13.81 -14.98 -12.12
CA ARG A 443 13.93 -15.12 -10.66
C ARG A 443 12.67 -14.60 -9.94
N TRP A 444 12.14 -13.46 -10.36
CA TRP A 444 10.94 -12.88 -9.71
C TRP A 444 9.67 -13.65 -10.03
N LEU A 445 9.58 -14.28 -11.20
CA LEU A 445 8.51 -15.24 -11.49
C LEU A 445 8.60 -16.46 -10.58
N SER A 446 9.79 -17.03 -10.37
CA SER A 446 9.97 -18.16 -9.44
C SER A 446 9.67 -17.80 -7.99
N LEU A 447 9.95 -16.57 -7.57
CA LEU A 447 9.65 -16.04 -6.23
C LEU A 447 8.21 -15.52 -6.10
N ARG A 448 7.40 -15.59 -7.15
CA ARG A 448 6.02 -15.09 -7.21
C ARG A 448 5.87 -13.58 -6.96
N ILE A 449 6.95 -12.81 -7.09
CA ILE A 449 6.89 -11.34 -7.11
C ILE A 449 6.18 -10.87 -8.38
N LEU A 450 6.47 -11.55 -9.49
CA LEU A 450 5.78 -11.38 -10.76
C LEU A 450 4.84 -12.56 -11.02
N GLN A 451 3.75 -12.26 -11.69
CA GLN A 451 2.83 -13.22 -12.25
C GLN A 451 2.84 -13.09 -13.77
N ARG A 452 2.63 -14.22 -14.46
CA ARG A 452 2.48 -14.24 -15.91
C ARG A 452 1.07 -14.71 -16.26
N SER A 453 0.34 -13.90 -17.02
CA SER A 453 -0.95 -14.32 -17.58
C SER A 453 -0.78 -15.39 -18.66
N ALA A 454 -1.88 -16.06 -19.02
CA ALA A 454 -1.90 -17.02 -20.13
C ALA A 454 -1.45 -16.41 -21.48
N GLU A 455 -1.67 -15.11 -21.66
CA GLU A 455 -1.28 -14.33 -22.84
C GLU A 455 0.17 -13.82 -22.80
N GLY A 456 0.93 -14.18 -21.74
CA GLY A 456 2.33 -13.78 -21.58
C GLY A 456 2.58 -12.40 -20.95
N TRP A 457 1.53 -11.73 -20.45
CA TRP A 457 1.67 -10.47 -19.74
C TRP A 457 2.26 -10.69 -18.34
N LEU A 458 3.20 -9.84 -17.98
CA LEU A 458 3.83 -9.79 -16.68
C LEU A 458 3.14 -8.70 -15.84
N GLU A 459 2.83 -9.06 -14.61
CA GLU A 459 2.25 -8.15 -13.63
C GLU A 459 2.90 -8.40 -12.27
N ILE A 460 3.13 -7.32 -11.49
CA ILE A 460 3.58 -7.47 -10.10
C ILE A 460 2.43 -8.04 -9.27
N HIS A 461 2.73 -9.05 -8.47
CA HIS A 461 1.76 -9.66 -7.57
C HIS A 461 1.11 -8.59 -6.67
N PRO A 462 -0.22 -8.51 -6.57
CA PRO A 462 -0.92 -7.45 -5.85
C PRO A 462 -0.47 -7.30 -4.39
N ALA A 463 -0.17 -8.41 -3.71
CA ALA A 463 0.35 -8.40 -2.35
C ALA A 463 1.68 -7.65 -2.20
N VAL A 464 2.51 -7.65 -3.24
CA VAL A 464 3.84 -7.04 -3.25
C VAL A 464 3.80 -5.61 -3.77
N ALA A 465 2.90 -5.33 -4.71
CA ALA A 465 2.86 -4.08 -5.46
C ALA A 465 2.81 -2.83 -4.56
N HIS A 466 1.95 -2.86 -3.54
CA HIS A 466 1.78 -1.72 -2.64
C HIS A 466 3.03 -1.46 -1.80
N GLU A 467 3.58 -2.49 -1.18
CA GLU A 467 4.76 -2.40 -0.34
C GLU A 467 6.01 -2.03 -1.16
N LEU A 468 6.09 -2.52 -2.39
CA LEU A 468 7.16 -2.19 -3.32
C LEU A 468 7.11 -0.71 -3.75
N ILE A 469 5.92 -0.11 -3.91
CA ILE A 469 5.79 1.32 -4.16
C ILE A 469 6.41 2.12 -3.01
N HIS A 470 6.20 1.71 -1.76
CA HIS A 470 6.81 2.37 -0.60
C HIS A 470 8.32 2.24 -0.57
N GLN A 471 8.85 1.06 -0.89
CA GLN A 471 10.29 0.86 -1.01
C GLN A 471 10.88 1.75 -2.12
N LEU A 472 10.18 1.90 -3.26
CA LEU A 472 10.62 2.75 -4.36
C LEU A 472 10.59 4.24 -4.01
N GLU A 473 9.55 4.72 -3.31
CA GLU A 473 9.46 6.10 -2.84
C GLU A 473 10.60 6.41 -1.88
N TRP A 474 10.91 5.51 -0.96
CA TRP A 474 12.02 5.65 -0.05
C TRP A 474 13.37 5.66 -0.78
N TYR A 475 13.58 4.72 -1.70
CA TYR A 475 14.81 4.59 -2.47
C TYR A 475 15.05 5.80 -3.40
N ALA A 476 13.99 6.38 -3.98
CA ALA A 476 14.08 7.57 -4.82
C ALA A 476 14.31 8.87 -4.03
N ALA A 477 13.99 8.89 -2.74
CA ALA A 477 14.24 10.03 -1.84
C ALA A 477 15.68 10.10 -1.34
N GLU A 478 16.45 9.02 -1.46
CA GLU A 478 17.86 9.00 -1.11
C GLU A 478 18.70 9.84 -2.11
N PRO A 479 19.53 10.78 -1.65
CA PRO A 479 20.26 11.74 -2.53
C PRO A 479 21.30 11.08 -3.45
N ILE A 480 21.62 9.81 -3.25
CA ILE A 480 22.63 9.07 -4.05
C ILE A 480 22.08 8.67 -5.43
N TYR A 481 20.76 8.72 -5.64
CA TYR A 481 20.09 8.21 -6.85
C TYR A 481 19.33 9.30 -7.62
N SER A 482 19.77 10.57 -7.50
CA SER A 482 19.23 11.68 -8.28
C SER A 482 19.50 11.50 -9.79
N GLU A 483 18.60 12.02 -10.59
CA GLU A 483 18.49 12.20 -12.07
C GLU A 483 19.56 11.59 -13.00
N THR A 484 20.83 11.49 -12.58
CA THR A 484 21.95 11.01 -13.39
C THR A 484 21.86 9.53 -13.76
N THR A 485 21.20 8.71 -12.93
CA THR A 485 21.04 7.28 -13.20
C THR A 485 19.87 7.00 -14.16
N LEU A 486 18.90 7.91 -14.24
CA LEU A 486 17.73 7.77 -15.12
C LEU A 486 18.06 8.06 -16.58
N THR A 487 18.97 9.00 -16.82
CA THR A 487 19.49 9.37 -18.14
C THR A 487 20.31 8.25 -18.78
N ALA A 488 21.01 7.45 -17.97
CA ALA A 488 21.86 6.36 -18.47
C ALA A 488 21.06 5.21 -19.12
N TYR A 489 19.75 5.09 -18.80
CA TYR A 489 18.88 4.04 -19.33
C TYR A 489 17.83 4.56 -20.34
N GLY A 490 17.99 5.78 -20.86
CA GLY A 490 17.12 6.31 -21.94
C GLY A 490 15.65 6.54 -21.54
N ILE A 491 15.35 6.61 -20.27
CA ILE A 491 14.04 7.01 -19.76
C ILE A 491 14.05 8.55 -19.62
N HIS A 492 13.99 9.22 -20.78
CA HIS A 492 13.83 10.66 -20.89
C HIS A 492 12.36 11.07 -20.83
#